data_8aa5e4ce7fa2976b59cbc221521faf0b
#
_entry.id   8aa5e4ce7fa2976b59cbc221521faf0b
#
_cell.length_a   1.000
_cell.length_b   1.000
_cell.length_c   1.000
_cell.angle_alpha   90.00
_cell.angle_beta   90.00
_cell.angle_gamma   90.00
#
_symmetry.space_group_name_H-M   'P 1'
#
loop_
_entity.id
_entity.type
_entity.pdbx_description
1 polymer ?
#
loop_
_entity_poly.entity_id
_entity_poly.type
_entity_poly.pdbx_seq_one_letter_code
_entity_poly.pdbx_strand_id
1 'polypeptide(L)'
;AGDHVKFGLPGSYSASTVGWGYYEFRESYVETGLQKHVEDELRWINDYFMKATFLDDDGNVVAYCYQVGEGNNDHNYWCAPELQVDDTYVATSSCAVKRPAYFATTETPASDQTAGAAASLAVNYLNFKDTDPEYAQKCLDYALALYDFSVKTHHEVGDDTLTVDSLGYDGGFYTSSYDYDELSWAAVWLYYCTENYDYIDDIISVDESVTGEMGAHPYTGYMKRIIKDTGNCWQNIWVHCWDTVWGGVFAKLAPVTNISRDWYIFRWNL
;
A
#
# COMPACT_ATOMS: atom_id res chain seq x y z
N ALA A 1 7.39 25.99 -0.40
CA ALA A 1 6.23 25.11 -0.31
C ALA A 1 6.02 24.71 1.14
N GLY A 2 4.78 24.48 1.51
CA GLY A 2 4.41 23.83 2.77
C GLY A 2 4.36 22.31 2.60
N ASP A 3 3.88 21.61 3.63
CA ASP A 3 3.64 20.17 3.60
C ASP A 3 4.90 19.31 3.47
N HIS A 4 5.72 19.33 4.52
CA HIS A 4 6.90 18.50 4.64
C HIS A 4 6.61 17.18 5.39
N VAL A 5 5.33 16.90 5.67
CA VAL A 5 4.89 15.64 6.29
C VAL A 5 5.20 14.47 5.37
N LYS A 6 5.63 13.38 5.97
CA LYS A 6 5.71 12.08 5.30
C LYS A 6 4.45 11.29 5.62
N PHE A 7 3.54 11.21 4.66
CA PHE A 7 2.33 10.39 4.76
C PHE A 7 2.55 9.03 4.11
N GLY A 8 2.32 7.97 4.86
CA GLY A 8 2.58 6.60 4.42
C GLY A 8 1.67 6.16 3.27
N LEU A 9 0.35 6.42 3.36
CA LEU A 9 -0.61 5.95 2.37
C LEU A 9 -0.35 6.53 0.96
N PRO A 10 -0.34 7.86 0.74
CA PRO A 10 -0.02 8.39 -0.59
C PRO A 10 1.43 8.14 -1.01
N GLY A 11 2.34 8.00 -0.04
CA GLY A 11 3.74 7.66 -0.30
C GLY A 11 3.90 6.24 -0.88
N SER A 12 3.26 5.25 -0.29
CA SER A 12 3.29 3.86 -0.75
C SER A 12 2.56 3.67 -2.07
N TYR A 13 1.42 4.35 -2.27
CA TYR A 13 0.73 4.40 -3.55
C TYR A 13 1.66 4.94 -4.66
N SER A 14 2.28 6.09 -4.42
CA SER A 14 3.18 6.71 -5.40
C SER A 14 4.36 5.81 -5.74
N ALA A 15 5.01 5.23 -4.73
CA ALA A 15 6.15 4.35 -4.90
C ALA A 15 5.81 3.07 -5.65
N SER A 16 4.72 2.39 -5.27
CA SER A 16 4.28 1.16 -5.92
C SER A 16 3.82 1.41 -7.36
N THR A 17 3.15 2.54 -7.62
CA THR A 17 2.70 2.90 -8.98
C THR A 17 3.88 3.24 -9.90
N VAL A 18 4.86 4.00 -9.43
CA VAL A 18 6.09 4.29 -10.20
C VAL A 18 6.88 3.00 -10.41
N GLY A 19 6.99 2.16 -9.37
CA GLY A 19 7.63 0.85 -9.47
C GLY A 19 6.96 -0.07 -10.49
N TRP A 20 5.63 -0.11 -10.51
CA TRP A 20 4.85 -0.84 -11.50
C TRP A 20 5.08 -0.29 -12.91
N GLY A 21 5.04 1.02 -13.08
CA GLY A 21 5.34 1.65 -14.37
C GLY A 21 6.75 1.30 -14.88
N TYR A 22 7.74 1.28 -14.00
CA TYR A 22 9.09 0.86 -14.39
C TYR A 22 9.16 -0.66 -14.69
N TYR A 23 8.45 -1.49 -13.96
CA TYR A 23 8.36 -2.93 -14.23
C TYR A 23 7.79 -3.24 -15.62
N GLU A 24 6.71 -2.58 -16.02
CA GLU A 24 6.03 -2.81 -17.29
C GLU A 24 6.74 -2.15 -18.49
N PHE A 25 7.37 -0.99 -18.28
CA PHE A 25 7.88 -0.14 -19.37
C PHE A 25 9.39 0.11 -19.27
N ARG A 26 10.15 -0.82 -18.70
CA ARG A 26 11.60 -0.69 -18.48
C ARG A 26 12.35 -0.25 -19.74
N GLU A 27 12.04 -0.84 -20.89
CA GLU A 27 12.70 -0.51 -22.15
C GLU A 27 12.53 0.97 -22.53
N SER A 28 11.34 1.55 -22.29
CA SER A 28 11.10 2.97 -22.57
C SER A 28 11.94 3.88 -21.67
N TYR A 29 12.17 3.50 -20.41
CA TYR A 29 13.08 4.26 -19.52
C TYR A 29 14.52 4.16 -19.96
N VAL A 30 14.95 3.01 -20.48
CA VAL A 30 16.30 2.82 -21.04
C VAL A 30 16.48 3.67 -22.30
N GLU A 31 15.55 3.58 -23.25
CA GLU A 31 15.59 4.31 -24.52
C GLU A 31 15.60 5.84 -24.33
N THR A 32 14.89 6.33 -23.32
CA THR A 32 14.84 7.76 -22.99
C THR A 32 15.98 8.25 -22.10
N GLY A 33 16.83 7.34 -21.61
CA GLY A 33 17.94 7.65 -20.72
C GLY A 33 17.51 7.99 -19.28
N LEU A 34 16.28 7.64 -18.89
CA LEU A 34 15.70 7.92 -17.57
C LEU A 34 15.85 6.76 -16.58
N GLN A 35 16.41 5.63 -17.02
CA GLN A 35 16.57 4.43 -16.18
C GLN A 35 17.19 4.73 -14.83
N LYS A 36 18.35 5.39 -14.82
CA LYS A 36 19.04 5.70 -13.57
C LYS A 36 18.24 6.58 -12.64
N HIS A 37 17.50 7.54 -13.16
CA HIS A 37 16.67 8.44 -12.34
C HIS A 37 15.55 7.68 -11.64
N VAL A 38 14.81 6.84 -12.37
CA VAL A 38 13.72 6.06 -11.76
C VAL A 38 14.25 5.03 -10.78
N GLU A 39 15.38 4.39 -11.06
CA GLU A 39 16.02 3.45 -10.13
C GLU A 39 16.49 4.14 -8.84
N ASP A 40 17.09 5.33 -8.94
CA ASP A 40 17.50 6.13 -7.78
C ASP A 40 16.27 6.53 -6.92
N GLU A 41 15.17 6.98 -7.54
CA GLU A 41 13.92 7.32 -6.85
C GLU A 41 13.30 6.09 -6.16
N LEU A 42 13.23 4.98 -6.87
CA LEU A 42 12.68 3.73 -6.30
C LEU A 42 13.50 3.24 -5.11
N ARG A 43 14.83 3.32 -5.17
CA ARG A 43 15.70 3.01 -4.03
C ARG A 43 15.46 3.98 -2.88
N TRP A 44 15.42 5.28 -3.15
CA TRP A 44 15.23 6.31 -2.14
C TRP A 44 13.96 6.09 -1.32
N ILE A 45 12.82 5.85 -2.01
CA ILE A 45 11.53 5.67 -1.35
C ILE A 45 11.47 4.32 -0.61
N ASN A 46 11.92 3.23 -1.24
CA ASN A 46 11.87 1.91 -0.62
C ASN A 46 12.88 1.77 0.54
N ASP A 47 14.04 2.42 0.48
CA ASP A 47 14.96 2.54 1.62
C ASP A 47 14.31 3.27 2.81
N TYR A 48 13.47 4.27 2.53
CA TYR A 48 12.68 4.92 3.58
C TYR A 48 11.70 3.94 4.22
N PHE A 49 10.95 3.15 3.44
CA PHE A 49 10.03 2.15 4.00
C PHE A 49 10.74 1.10 4.86
N MET A 50 11.90 0.62 4.41
CA MET A 50 12.72 -0.29 5.22
C MET A 50 13.20 0.36 6.52
N LYS A 51 13.63 1.63 6.49
CA LYS A 51 14.03 2.39 7.71
C LYS A 51 12.86 2.67 8.63
N ALA A 52 11.65 2.80 8.09
CA ALA A 52 10.42 3.03 8.85
C ALA A 52 9.90 1.75 9.51
N THR A 53 10.43 0.57 9.16
CA THR A 53 10.04 -0.74 9.66
C THR A 53 10.98 -1.20 10.77
N PHE A 54 10.42 -1.52 11.91
CA PHE A 54 11.16 -2.03 13.08
C PHE A 54 10.88 -3.52 13.22
N LEU A 55 11.94 -4.32 13.16
CA LEU A 55 11.88 -5.78 13.26
C LEU A 55 12.40 -6.24 14.63
N ASP A 56 11.86 -7.34 15.13
CA ASP A 56 12.44 -8.10 16.23
C ASP A 56 13.62 -8.98 15.74
N ASP A 57 14.22 -9.73 16.69
CA ASP A 57 15.35 -10.61 16.40
C ASP A 57 14.97 -11.79 15.48
N ASP A 58 13.69 -12.12 15.37
CA ASP A 58 13.15 -13.17 14.50
C ASP A 58 12.72 -12.64 13.12
N GLY A 59 12.82 -11.32 12.90
CA GLY A 59 12.47 -10.66 11.65
C GLY A 59 10.98 -10.28 11.53
N ASN A 60 10.19 -10.36 12.60
CA ASN A 60 8.81 -9.92 12.59
C ASN A 60 8.71 -8.41 12.81
N VAL A 61 7.74 -7.77 12.17
CA VAL A 61 7.47 -6.34 12.38
C VAL A 61 6.85 -6.13 13.77
N VAL A 62 7.49 -5.28 14.56
CA VAL A 62 6.98 -4.83 15.88
C VAL A 62 6.37 -3.44 15.81
N ALA A 63 6.83 -2.61 14.87
CA ALA A 63 6.27 -1.30 14.61
C ALA A 63 6.61 -0.84 13.18
N TYR A 64 5.77 0.01 12.61
CA TYR A 64 6.01 0.70 11.35
C TYR A 64 5.70 2.20 11.52
N CYS A 65 6.66 3.07 11.17
CA CYS A 65 6.44 4.51 11.20
C CYS A 65 5.67 4.94 9.95
N TYR A 66 4.36 5.15 10.08
CA TYR A 66 3.50 5.48 8.93
C TYR A 66 3.41 6.98 8.64
N GLN A 67 3.75 7.84 9.61
CA GLN A 67 3.73 9.29 9.41
C GLN A 67 4.84 9.98 10.20
N VAL A 68 5.46 10.99 9.60
CA VAL A 68 6.40 11.91 10.28
C VAL A 68 5.97 13.35 10.02
N GLY A 69 5.71 14.09 11.07
CA GLY A 69 5.15 15.43 11.07
C GLY A 69 3.65 15.40 11.36
N GLU A 70 3.13 16.51 11.86
CA GLU A 70 1.70 16.73 12.12
C GLU A 70 1.14 17.61 11.00
N GLY A 71 0.03 17.15 10.40
CA GLY A 71 -0.46 17.72 9.15
C GLY A 71 -0.78 19.21 9.21
N ASN A 72 -1.53 19.66 10.22
CA ASN A 72 -1.93 21.08 10.31
C ASN A 72 -0.74 22.00 10.59
N ASN A 73 0.17 21.58 11.50
CA ASN A 73 1.35 22.37 11.82
C ASN A 73 2.28 22.49 10.62
N ASP A 74 2.47 21.38 9.90
CA ASP A 74 3.32 21.32 8.72
C ASP A 74 2.70 22.12 7.57
N HIS A 75 1.39 21.99 7.34
CA HIS A 75 0.67 22.73 6.30
C HIS A 75 0.74 24.24 6.49
N ASN A 76 0.78 24.69 7.72
CA ASN A 76 0.87 26.12 8.03
C ASN A 76 2.31 26.69 7.95
N TYR A 77 3.32 25.82 7.76
CA TYR A 77 4.70 26.21 7.66
C TYR A 77 5.18 26.35 6.20
N TRP A 78 5.23 27.57 5.70
CA TRP A 78 5.61 27.89 4.32
C TRP A 78 7.06 28.38 4.23
N CYS A 79 8.01 27.48 4.37
CA CYS A 79 9.44 27.80 4.31
C CYS A 79 10.24 26.61 3.75
N ALA A 80 11.55 26.72 3.68
CA ALA A 80 12.41 25.60 3.30
C ALA A 80 12.40 24.53 4.41
N PRO A 81 12.35 23.23 4.05
CA PRO A 81 12.27 22.14 5.03
C PRO A 81 13.45 22.12 6.00
N GLU A 82 14.63 22.57 5.57
CA GLU A 82 15.84 22.67 6.40
C GLU A 82 15.69 23.67 7.55
N LEU A 83 14.75 24.60 7.44
CA LEU A 83 14.44 25.59 8.48
C LEU A 83 13.35 25.10 9.44
N GLN A 84 12.68 23.99 9.11
CA GLN A 84 11.69 23.35 9.95
C GLN A 84 12.39 22.47 10.98
N VAL A 85 12.97 23.08 12.00
CA VAL A 85 13.70 22.37 13.04
C VAL A 85 12.84 22.21 14.28
N ASP A 86 12.97 21.07 14.92
CA ASP A 86 12.27 20.72 16.14
C ASP A 86 12.54 21.75 17.23
N ASP A 87 11.49 22.22 17.89
CA ASP A 87 11.49 23.10 19.08
C ASP A 87 12.11 24.50 18.95
N THR A 88 12.75 24.89 17.86
CA THR A 88 13.48 26.15 17.77
C THR A 88 12.85 27.18 16.82
N TYR A 89 11.96 26.77 15.95
CA TYR A 89 11.30 27.68 15.03
C TYR A 89 9.88 28.01 15.52
N VAL A 90 9.72 29.26 15.94
CA VAL A 90 8.39 29.85 16.14
C VAL A 90 8.03 30.54 14.84
N ALA A 91 7.22 29.90 14.00
CA ALA A 91 6.63 30.60 12.87
C ALA A 91 5.88 31.83 13.40
N THR A 92 5.85 32.89 12.60
CA THR A 92 5.10 34.13 12.91
C THR A 92 3.60 33.90 13.07
N SER A 93 3.11 32.71 12.81
CA SER A 93 1.80 32.19 13.17
C SER A 93 1.98 31.04 14.17
N SER A 94 1.85 31.32 15.43
CA SER A 94 1.55 30.47 16.61
C SER A 94 1.81 28.92 16.57
N CYS A 95 2.51 28.37 15.60
CA CYS A 95 2.75 26.93 15.47
C CYS A 95 4.19 26.60 15.88
N ALA A 96 4.35 26.01 17.05
CA ALA A 96 5.58 25.27 17.38
C ALA A 96 5.64 24.06 16.44
N VAL A 97 6.66 23.97 15.64
CA VAL A 97 6.78 22.90 14.63
C VAL A 97 7.43 21.69 15.26
N LYS A 98 6.67 20.93 16.03
CA LYS A 98 7.06 19.56 16.38
C LYS A 98 6.83 18.66 15.17
N ARG A 99 7.77 17.77 14.94
CA ARG A 99 7.65 16.72 13.92
C ARG A 99 7.53 15.35 14.60
N PRO A 100 6.36 15.03 15.16
CA PRO A 100 6.13 13.76 15.79
C PRO A 100 6.20 12.63 14.75
N ALA A 101 6.59 11.44 15.20
CA ALA A 101 6.46 10.22 14.42
C ALA A 101 5.29 9.40 14.97
N TYR A 102 4.50 8.82 14.07
CA TYR A 102 3.35 7.99 14.40
C TYR A 102 3.61 6.57 13.93
N PHE A 103 3.26 5.59 14.75
CA PHE A 103 3.63 4.20 14.55
C PHE A 103 2.41 3.28 14.50
N ALA A 104 2.38 2.43 13.49
CA ALA A 104 1.53 1.26 13.48
C ALA A 104 2.14 0.18 14.38
N THR A 105 1.33 -0.38 15.26
CA THR A 105 1.65 -1.52 16.14
C THR A 105 0.47 -2.48 16.18
N THR A 106 0.58 -3.58 16.90
CA THR A 106 -0.56 -4.49 17.11
C THR A 106 -1.72 -3.84 17.89
N GLU A 107 -1.43 -2.80 18.68
CA GLU A 107 -2.43 -2.06 19.47
C GLU A 107 -3.01 -0.87 18.69
N THR A 108 -2.24 -0.36 17.75
CA THR A 108 -2.59 0.79 16.90
C THR A 108 -2.37 0.43 15.45
N PRO A 109 -3.21 -0.44 14.85
CA PRO A 109 -3.01 -0.94 13.50
C PRO A 109 -3.13 0.17 12.44
N ALA A 110 -2.37 0.00 11.35
CA ALA A 110 -2.46 0.77 10.14
C ALA A 110 -2.17 -0.16 8.96
N SER A 111 -2.99 -1.20 8.82
CA SER A 111 -2.79 -2.28 7.87
C SER A 111 -2.86 -1.82 6.41
N ASP A 112 -3.63 -0.78 6.10
CA ASP A 112 -3.62 -0.06 4.82
C ASP A 112 -2.21 0.44 4.46
N GLN A 113 -1.54 1.10 5.39
CA GLN A 113 -0.23 1.71 5.14
C GLN A 113 0.91 0.71 5.13
N THR A 114 0.84 -0.31 5.99
CA THR A 114 1.85 -1.38 6.01
C THR A 114 1.74 -2.29 4.78
N ALA A 115 0.52 -2.60 4.33
CA ALA A 115 0.30 -3.34 3.09
C ALA A 115 0.73 -2.54 1.85
N GLY A 116 0.43 -1.24 1.79
CA GLY A 116 0.90 -0.36 0.72
C GLY A 116 2.43 -0.35 0.61
N ALA A 117 3.14 -0.26 1.74
CA ALA A 117 4.60 -0.33 1.78
C ALA A 117 5.11 -1.72 1.33
N ALA A 118 4.45 -2.80 1.76
CA ALA A 118 4.76 -4.16 1.31
C ALA A 118 4.63 -4.30 -0.21
N ALA A 119 3.56 -3.76 -0.81
CA ALA A 119 3.37 -3.77 -2.26
C ALA A 119 4.52 -3.07 -2.99
N SER A 120 4.93 -1.88 -2.53
CA SER A 120 6.04 -1.14 -3.12
C SER A 120 7.35 -1.92 -3.06
N LEU A 121 7.67 -2.51 -1.93
CA LEU A 121 8.88 -3.31 -1.73
C LEU A 121 8.86 -4.58 -2.58
N ALA A 122 7.71 -5.25 -2.73
CA ALA A 122 7.55 -6.41 -3.58
C ALA A 122 7.79 -6.08 -5.07
N VAL A 123 7.20 -5.00 -5.57
CA VAL A 123 7.48 -4.49 -6.93
C VAL A 123 8.96 -4.17 -7.10
N ASN A 124 9.57 -3.58 -6.08
CA ASN A 124 10.97 -3.21 -6.12
C ASN A 124 11.91 -4.42 -6.18
N TYR A 125 11.56 -5.53 -5.51
CA TYR A 125 12.25 -6.81 -5.72
C TYR A 125 12.27 -7.21 -7.20
N LEU A 126 11.13 -7.19 -7.86
CA LEU A 126 11.04 -7.55 -9.29
C LEU A 126 11.86 -6.62 -10.18
N ASN A 127 11.92 -5.34 -9.82
CA ASN A 127 12.68 -4.35 -10.55
C ASN A 127 14.20 -4.53 -10.44
N PHE A 128 14.70 -5.07 -9.33
CA PHE A 128 16.14 -5.14 -9.07
C PHE A 128 16.72 -6.56 -9.01
N LYS A 129 15.89 -7.61 -9.02
CA LYS A 129 16.36 -9.00 -8.82
C LYS A 129 17.46 -9.46 -9.79
N ASP A 130 17.48 -8.92 -11.00
CA ASP A 130 18.46 -9.28 -12.03
C ASP A 130 19.71 -8.40 -12.03
N THR A 131 19.62 -7.18 -11.47
CA THR A 131 20.69 -6.18 -11.49
C THR A 131 21.37 -5.99 -10.14
N ASP A 132 20.63 -6.18 -9.06
CA ASP A 132 21.11 -6.08 -7.68
C ASP A 132 20.35 -7.06 -6.78
N PRO A 133 20.66 -8.37 -6.86
CA PRO A 133 19.91 -9.41 -6.19
C PRO A 133 19.96 -9.33 -4.65
N GLU A 134 21.03 -8.77 -4.08
CA GLU A 134 21.16 -8.59 -2.63
C GLU A 134 20.17 -7.53 -2.12
N TYR A 135 20.12 -6.38 -2.79
CA TYR A 135 19.16 -5.34 -2.49
C TYR A 135 17.72 -5.80 -2.73
N ALA A 136 17.50 -6.49 -3.84
CA ALA A 136 16.19 -7.03 -4.17
C ALA A 136 15.70 -8.01 -3.10
N GLN A 137 16.54 -8.96 -2.67
CA GLN A 137 16.16 -9.91 -1.61
C GLN A 137 15.79 -9.19 -0.33
N LYS A 138 16.54 -8.16 0.05
CA LYS A 138 16.20 -7.34 1.21
C LYS A 138 14.82 -6.68 1.05
N CYS A 139 14.49 -6.16 -0.12
CA CYS A 139 13.15 -5.63 -0.39
C CYS A 139 12.07 -6.70 -0.20
N LEU A 140 12.29 -7.91 -0.70
CA LEU A 140 11.34 -9.01 -0.56
C LEU A 140 11.16 -9.43 0.90
N ASP A 141 12.24 -9.54 1.68
CA ASP A 141 12.19 -9.92 3.09
C ASP A 141 11.33 -8.92 3.89
N TYR A 142 11.53 -7.63 3.66
CA TYR A 142 10.71 -6.59 4.29
C TYR A 142 9.26 -6.59 3.78
N ALA A 143 9.05 -6.85 2.49
CA ALA A 143 7.70 -6.94 1.92
C ALA A 143 6.90 -8.08 2.56
N LEU A 144 7.50 -9.25 2.72
CA LEU A 144 6.88 -10.40 3.37
C LEU A 144 6.57 -10.11 4.83
N ALA A 145 7.51 -9.54 5.58
CA ALA A 145 7.31 -9.21 6.99
C ALA A 145 6.20 -8.16 7.19
N LEU A 146 6.15 -7.12 6.34
CA LEU A 146 5.11 -6.10 6.39
C LEU A 146 3.73 -6.64 5.98
N TYR A 147 3.67 -7.51 4.98
CA TYR A 147 2.40 -8.13 4.60
C TYR A 147 1.87 -9.03 5.71
N ASP A 148 2.71 -9.88 6.29
CA ASP A 148 2.33 -10.72 7.43
C ASP A 148 1.82 -9.89 8.61
N PHE A 149 2.52 -8.79 8.92
CA PHE A 149 2.08 -7.84 9.94
C PHE A 149 0.74 -7.19 9.58
N SER A 150 0.53 -6.80 8.32
CA SER A 150 -0.73 -6.20 7.86
C SER A 150 -1.90 -7.17 8.01
N VAL A 151 -1.74 -8.41 7.55
CA VAL A 151 -2.76 -9.46 7.71
C VAL A 151 -3.07 -9.73 9.18
N LYS A 152 -2.04 -9.79 10.02
CA LYS A 152 -2.18 -10.04 11.46
C LYS A 152 -2.88 -8.90 12.20
N THR A 153 -2.74 -7.67 11.74
CA THR A 153 -3.33 -6.47 12.35
C THR A 153 -4.59 -6.00 11.64
N HIS A 154 -4.94 -6.60 10.50
CA HIS A 154 -6.21 -6.40 9.83
C HIS A 154 -7.37 -6.71 10.78
N HIS A 155 -8.30 -5.77 10.92
CA HIS A 155 -9.43 -5.90 11.82
C HIS A 155 -10.70 -5.34 11.21
N GLU A 156 -11.64 -6.23 10.87
CA GLU A 156 -12.91 -5.88 10.24
C GLU A 156 -13.83 -5.16 11.23
N VAL A 157 -14.45 -4.08 10.78
CA VAL A 157 -15.48 -3.32 11.50
C VAL A 157 -16.68 -3.15 10.57
N GLY A 158 -17.58 -4.11 10.57
CA GLY A 158 -18.66 -4.17 9.58
C GLY A 158 -18.13 -4.44 8.18
N ASP A 159 -18.38 -3.54 7.24
CA ASP A 159 -17.87 -3.59 5.87
C ASP A 159 -16.50 -2.89 5.71
N ASP A 160 -16.03 -2.23 6.73
CA ASP A 160 -14.81 -1.46 6.76
C ASP A 160 -13.73 -2.15 7.62
N THR A 161 -12.56 -1.56 7.73
CA THR A 161 -11.51 -2.02 8.62
C THR A 161 -11.12 -0.95 9.63
N LEU A 162 -10.51 -1.36 10.73
CA LEU A 162 -9.99 -0.44 11.71
C LEU A 162 -8.73 0.24 11.16
N THR A 163 -8.80 1.53 10.88
CA THR A 163 -7.69 2.35 10.42
C THR A 163 -7.21 3.29 11.53
N VAL A 164 -6.09 3.96 11.31
CA VAL A 164 -5.58 4.95 12.27
C VAL A 164 -6.57 6.06 12.56
N ASP A 165 -7.39 6.47 11.59
CA ASP A 165 -8.42 7.48 11.79
C ASP A 165 -9.57 6.98 12.66
N SER A 166 -9.96 5.73 12.49
CA SER A 166 -10.98 5.08 13.34
C SER A 166 -10.55 5.00 14.80
N LEU A 167 -9.24 4.96 15.04
CA LEU A 167 -8.64 4.95 16.38
C LEU A 167 -8.46 6.35 16.97
N GLY A 168 -8.77 7.42 16.21
CA GLY A 168 -8.60 8.79 16.65
C GLY A 168 -7.14 9.26 16.71
N TYR A 169 -6.23 8.61 16.00
CA TYR A 169 -4.87 9.08 15.85
C TYR A 169 -4.81 10.21 14.81
N ASP A 170 -3.94 11.17 15.07
CA ASP A 170 -3.82 12.35 14.23
C ASP A 170 -3.07 12.01 12.94
N GLY A 171 -3.84 11.60 11.96
CA GLY A 171 -3.37 11.34 10.61
C GLY A 171 -4.17 12.10 9.56
N GLY A 172 -5.39 12.31 9.83
CA GLY A 172 -6.52 13.07 9.29
C GLY A 172 -6.54 13.62 7.87
N PHE A 173 -5.44 13.59 7.13
CA PHE A 173 -5.36 14.18 5.80
C PHE A 173 -5.55 13.16 4.68
N TYR A 174 -5.16 11.91 4.92
CA TYR A 174 -5.28 10.82 3.97
C TYR A 174 -5.89 9.63 4.70
N THR A 175 -7.22 9.66 4.75
CA THR A 175 -8.01 8.68 5.46
C THR A 175 -8.42 7.55 4.52
N SER A 176 -8.36 6.33 5.01
CA SER A 176 -8.94 5.16 4.36
C SER A 176 -10.03 4.57 5.24
N SER A 177 -11.12 4.09 4.67
CA SER A 177 -12.16 3.40 5.42
C SER A 177 -11.95 1.88 5.48
N TYR A 178 -11.05 1.35 4.66
CA TYR A 178 -10.69 -0.07 4.62
C TYR A 178 -9.30 -0.26 4.01
N ASP A 179 -8.75 -1.46 4.15
CA ASP A 179 -7.41 -1.86 3.73
C ASP A 179 -7.39 -3.05 2.76
N TYR A 180 -8.57 -3.51 2.34
CA TYR A 180 -8.70 -4.71 1.51
C TYR A 180 -8.02 -4.59 0.15
N ASP A 181 -7.97 -3.40 -0.41
CA ASP A 181 -7.30 -3.13 -1.67
C ASP A 181 -5.78 -3.04 -1.52
N GLU A 182 -5.25 -2.44 -0.46
CA GLU A 182 -3.81 -2.46 -0.19
C GLU A 182 -3.33 -3.87 0.14
N LEU A 183 -4.08 -4.64 0.94
CA LEU A 183 -3.79 -6.05 1.18
C LEU A 183 -3.79 -6.85 -0.13
N SER A 184 -4.79 -6.62 -0.99
CA SER A 184 -4.85 -7.26 -2.31
C SER A 184 -3.72 -6.81 -3.24
N TRP A 185 -3.33 -5.53 -3.17
CA TRP A 185 -2.23 -4.98 -3.95
C TRP A 185 -0.89 -5.57 -3.54
N ALA A 186 -0.64 -5.71 -2.25
CA ALA A 186 0.53 -6.40 -1.73
C ALA A 186 0.52 -7.89 -2.11
N ALA A 187 -0.60 -8.58 -1.89
CA ALA A 187 -0.74 -9.99 -2.18
C ALA A 187 -0.47 -10.32 -3.66
N VAL A 188 -1.06 -9.56 -4.60
CA VAL A 188 -0.83 -9.83 -6.02
C VAL A 188 0.63 -9.65 -6.41
N TRP A 189 1.33 -8.65 -5.86
CA TRP A 189 2.76 -8.47 -6.13
C TRP A 189 3.63 -9.53 -5.47
N LEU A 190 3.29 -9.99 -4.27
CA LEU A 190 3.97 -11.10 -3.61
C LEU A 190 3.78 -12.41 -4.39
N TYR A 191 2.62 -12.64 -5.00
CA TYR A 191 2.45 -13.74 -5.95
C TYR A 191 3.45 -13.64 -7.11
N TYR A 192 3.60 -12.48 -7.75
CA TYR A 192 4.58 -12.29 -8.82
C TYR A 192 6.03 -12.48 -8.38
N CYS A 193 6.33 -12.24 -7.09
CA CYS A 193 7.66 -12.47 -6.53
C CYS A 193 7.95 -13.94 -6.22
N THR A 194 6.95 -14.69 -5.73
CA THR A 194 7.13 -15.99 -5.08
C THR A 194 6.47 -17.14 -5.82
N GLU A 195 5.55 -16.86 -6.75
CA GLU A 195 4.67 -17.84 -7.41
C GLU A 195 3.77 -18.63 -6.43
N ASN A 196 3.67 -18.21 -5.17
CA ASN A 196 2.77 -18.81 -4.19
C ASN A 196 1.33 -18.34 -4.41
N TYR A 197 0.46 -19.28 -4.80
CA TYR A 197 -0.94 -18.99 -5.15
C TYR A 197 -1.82 -18.65 -3.94
N ASP A 198 -1.37 -18.93 -2.72
CA ASP A 198 -2.09 -18.56 -1.50
C ASP A 198 -2.39 -17.05 -1.45
N TYR A 199 -1.46 -16.22 -1.97
CA TYR A 199 -1.69 -14.77 -2.10
C TYR A 199 -2.84 -14.40 -3.04
N ILE A 200 -3.08 -15.21 -4.06
CA ILE A 200 -4.23 -15.02 -4.95
C ILE A 200 -5.51 -15.48 -4.28
N ASP A 201 -5.46 -16.61 -3.56
CA ASP A 201 -6.60 -17.11 -2.79
C ASP A 201 -7.03 -16.12 -1.70
N ASP A 202 -6.11 -15.42 -1.04
CA ASP A 202 -6.44 -14.33 -0.10
C ASP A 202 -7.36 -13.28 -0.73
N ILE A 203 -7.20 -13.00 -2.03
CA ILE A 203 -7.99 -12.00 -2.74
C ILE A 203 -9.32 -12.57 -3.24
N ILE A 204 -9.29 -13.74 -3.92
CA ILE A 204 -10.41 -14.24 -4.75
C ILE A 204 -11.03 -15.55 -4.24
N SER A 205 -10.70 -15.99 -3.05
CA SER A 205 -11.38 -17.16 -2.43
C SER A 205 -12.88 -17.03 -2.44
N VAL A 206 -13.56 -18.16 -2.61
CA VAL A 206 -15.01 -18.24 -2.74
C VAL A 206 -15.60 -19.34 -1.88
N ASP A 207 -16.85 -19.17 -1.50
CA ASP A 207 -17.72 -20.25 -1.01
C ASP A 207 -18.55 -20.81 -2.18
N GLU A 208 -18.14 -21.95 -2.69
CA GLU A 208 -18.82 -22.63 -3.81
C GLU A 208 -20.25 -23.11 -3.47
N SER A 209 -20.64 -23.08 -2.21
CA SER A 209 -22.03 -23.39 -1.80
C SER A 209 -22.99 -22.23 -2.06
N VAL A 210 -22.49 -21.03 -2.25
CA VAL A 210 -23.27 -19.84 -2.63
C VAL A 210 -23.62 -19.94 -4.11
N THR A 211 -24.77 -20.51 -4.43
CA THR A 211 -25.26 -20.67 -5.80
C THR A 211 -26.23 -19.56 -6.15
N GLY A 212 -25.85 -18.85 -7.14
CA GLY A 212 -26.42 -17.84 -7.95
C GLY A 212 -27.91 -17.57 -7.92
N GLU A 213 -28.44 -16.88 -6.92
CA GLU A 213 -29.45 -15.87 -7.23
C GLU A 213 -28.72 -14.71 -7.94
N MET A 214 -29.36 -14.12 -8.92
CA MET A 214 -28.75 -13.00 -9.67
C MET A 214 -28.43 -11.87 -8.70
N GLY A 215 -27.15 -11.71 -8.36
CA GLY A 215 -26.67 -10.72 -7.41
C GLY A 215 -25.91 -11.27 -6.20
N ALA A 216 -25.97 -12.57 -5.89
CA ALA A 216 -25.12 -13.14 -4.87
C ALA A 216 -23.69 -13.33 -5.41
N HIS A 217 -22.68 -12.90 -4.68
CA HIS A 217 -21.29 -13.18 -4.99
C HIS A 217 -20.74 -14.18 -3.97
N PRO A 218 -19.96 -15.15 -4.44
CA PRO A 218 -19.42 -16.19 -3.57
C PRO A 218 -18.11 -15.78 -2.88
N TYR A 219 -17.56 -14.59 -3.13
CA TYR A 219 -16.24 -14.21 -2.65
C TYR A 219 -16.16 -14.13 -1.12
N THR A 220 -15.14 -14.79 -0.57
CA THR A 220 -14.79 -14.79 0.85
C THR A 220 -13.42 -14.13 1.10
N GLY A 221 -12.58 -14.03 0.07
CA GLY A 221 -11.34 -13.26 0.10
C GLY A 221 -11.57 -11.74 0.12
N TYR A 222 -10.50 -10.97 0.05
CA TYR A 222 -10.55 -9.50 0.16
C TYR A 222 -11.49 -8.84 -0.85
N MET A 223 -11.70 -9.46 -2.01
CA MET A 223 -12.63 -8.97 -3.03
C MET A 223 -14.08 -8.88 -2.52
N LYS A 224 -14.44 -9.58 -1.44
CA LYS A 224 -15.79 -9.48 -0.81
C LYS A 224 -16.17 -8.03 -0.51
N ARG A 225 -15.16 -7.17 -0.21
CA ARG A 225 -15.40 -5.77 0.19
C ARG A 225 -16.03 -4.92 -0.92
N ILE A 226 -15.64 -5.15 -2.17
CA ILE A 226 -16.11 -4.35 -3.31
C ILE A 226 -17.34 -4.93 -3.98
N ILE A 227 -17.61 -6.21 -3.75
CA ILE A 227 -18.78 -6.92 -4.31
C ILE A 227 -19.78 -7.08 -3.19
N LYS A 228 -20.75 -6.17 -3.11
CA LYS A 228 -21.83 -6.27 -2.14
C LYS A 228 -22.92 -7.24 -2.56
N ASP A 229 -23.75 -7.65 -1.64
CA ASP A 229 -24.78 -8.69 -1.71
C ASP A 229 -25.71 -8.65 -2.95
N THR A 230 -25.80 -7.54 -3.61
CA THR A 230 -26.62 -7.39 -4.81
C THR A 230 -25.86 -7.64 -6.11
N GLY A 231 -24.55 -7.90 -6.06
CA GLY A 231 -23.69 -8.06 -7.24
C GLY A 231 -23.61 -6.85 -8.17
N ASN A 232 -24.29 -5.77 -7.82
CA ASN A 232 -24.44 -4.58 -8.67
C ASN A 232 -23.80 -3.32 -8.08
N CYS A 233 -23.25 -3.41 -6.88
CA CYS A 233 -22.67 -2.27 -6.20
C CYS A 233 -21.14 -2.31 -6.26
N TRP A 234 -20.61 -2.03 -7.42
CA TRP A 234 -19.19 -1.78 -7.61
C TRP A 234 -18.88 -0.41 -7.02
N GLN A 235 -17.99 -0.40 -6.04
CA GLN A 235 -17.53 0.85 -5.44
C GLN A 235 -16.21 1.23 -6.09
N ASN A 236 -16.15 2.33 -6.83
CA ASN A 236 -14.94 3.03 -7.30
C ASN A 236 -13.73 2.13 -7.67
N ILE A 237 -13.98 0.92 -8.13
CA ILE A 237 -12.96 -0.12 -8.34
C ILE A 237 -12.16 0.08 -9.62
N TRP A 238 -12.63 0.93 -10.52
CA TRP A 238 -11.98 1.28 -11.77
C TRP A 238 -10.98 2.43 -11.63
N VAL A 239 -10.82 2.92 -10.41
CA VAL A 239 -9.84 3.95 -10.08
C VAL A 239 -8.60 3.29 -9.48
N HIS A 240 -7.43 3.82 -9.82
CA HIS A 240 -6.17 3.51 -9.16
C HIS A 240 -5.59 4.82 -8.63
N CYS A 241 -5.83 5.11 -7.37
CA CYS A 241 -5.38 6.32 -6.69
C CYS A 241 -5.00 6.01 -5.24
N TRP A 242 -4.58 7.01 -4.48
CA TRP A 242 -4.03 6.80 -3.14
C TRP A 242 -5.03 6.21 -2.13
N ASP A 243 -6.34 6.41 -2.33
CA ASP A 243 -7.39 5.90 -1.45
C ASP A 243 -8.09 4.64 -1.99
N THR A 244 -7.72 4.18 -3.17
CA THR A 244 -8.16 2.91 -3.72
C THR A 244 -7.24 2.41 -4.83
N VAL A 245 -6.71 1.20 -4.68
CA VAL A 245 -5.76 0.59 -5.63
C VAL A 245 -6.35 -0.60 -6.40
N TRP A 246 -7.65 -0.82 -6.31
CA TRP A 246 -8.34 -1.93 -6.98
C TRP A 246 -8.09 -1.99 -8.49
N GLY A 247 -7.98 -0.86 -9.17
CA GLY A 247 -7.68 -0.84 -10.59
C GLY A 247 -6.37 -1.56 -10.93
N GLY A 248 -5.33 -1.33 -10.14
CA GLY A 248 -4.05 -2.05 -10.27
C GLY A 248 -4.17 -3.53 -9.92
N VAL A 249 -4.91 -3.86 -8.86
CA VAL A 249 -5.16 -5.26 -8.46
C VAL A 249 -5.81 -6.03 -9.61
N PHE A 250 -6.86 -5.51 -10.23
CA PHE A 250 -7.52 -6.18 -11.36
C PHE A 250 -6.60 -6.30 -12.57
N ALA A 251 -5.84 -5.27 -12.89
CA ALA A 251 -4.88 -5.32 -13.99
C ALA A 251 -3.85 -6.45 -13.82
N LYS A 252 -3.43 -6.69 -12.58
CA LYS A 252 -2.45 -7.75 -12.27
C LYS A 252 -3.08 -9.13 -12.06
N LEU A 253 -4.34 -9.22 -11.63
CA LEU A 253 -5.06 -10.49 -11.52
C LEU A 253 -5.54 -11.03 -12.87
N ALA A 254 -5.91 -10.17 -13.80
CA ALA A 254 -6.50 -10.56 -15.09
C ALA A 254 -5.69 -11.62 -15.87
N PRO A 255 -4.34 -11.59 -15.92
CA PRO A 255 -3.57 -12.64 -16.56
C PRO A 255 -3.36 -13.91 -15.71
N VAL A 256 -3.68 -13.88 -14.41
CA VAL A 256 -3.37 -14.94 -13.46
C VAL A 256 -4.50 -15.97 -13.39
N THR A 257 -5.75 -15.53 -13.40
CA THR A 257 -6.90 -16.42 -13.25
C THR A 257 -7.47 -16.87 -14.59
N ASN A 258 -7.81 -18.17 -14.69
CA ASN A 258 -8.51 -18.76 -15.83
C ASN A 258 -10.00 -19.01 -15.55
N ILE A 259 -10.48 -18.65 -14.37
CA ILE A 259 -11.86 -18.85 -13.99
C ILE A 259 -12.71 -17.80 -14.69
N SER A 260 -13.69 -18.22 -15.51
CA SER A 260 -14.50 -17.32 -16.33
C SER A 260 -15.28 -16.29 -15.54
N ARG A 261 -15.71 -16.63 -14.31
CA ARG A 261 -16.34 -15.71 -13.36
C ARG A 261 -15.43 -14.52 -13.04
N ASP A 262 -14.19 -14.79 -12.60
CA ASP A 262 -13.22 -13.78 -12.18
C ASP A 262 -12.76 -12.95 -13.38
N TRP A 263 -12.58 -13.61 -14.51
CA TRP A 263 -12.19 -12.97 -15.74
C TRP A 263 -13.25 -11.99 -16.27
N TYR A 264 -14.52 -12.32 -16.13
CA TYR A 264 -15.63 -11.43 -16.47
C TYR A 264 -15.58 -10.16 -15.59
N ILE A 265 -15.35 -10.34 -14.29
CA ILE A 265 -15.26 -9.24 -13.32
C ILE A 265 -14.08 -8.34 -13.65
N PHE A 266 -12.88 -8.88 -13.83
CA PHE A 266 -11.68 -8.10 -14.08
C PHE A 266 -11.74 -7.35 -15.41
N ARG A 267 -12.23 -8.01 -16.46
CA ARG A 267 -12.35 -7.43 -17.79
C ARG A 267 -13.42 -6.33 -17.89
N TRP A 268 -14.49 -6.47 -17.12
CA TRP A 268 -15.56 -5.48 -17.13
C TRP A 268 -15.10 -4.18 -16.46
N ASN A 269 -14.13 -4.26 -15.57
CA ASN A 269 -13.63 -3.12 -14.80
C ASN A 269 -12.32 -2.54 -15.35
N LEU A 270 -11.65 -3.21 -16.25
CA LEU A 270 -10.55 -2.68 -17.04
C LEU A 270 -11.07 -2.08 -18.34
#